data_af32c36aa82bb2a6df83b592f7d1d132
#
_entry.id   af32c36aa82bb2a6df83b592f7d1d132
#
_cell.length_a   1.000
_cell.length_b   1.000
_cell.length_c   1.000
_cell.angle_alpha   90.00
_cell.angle_beta   90.00
_cell.angle_gamma   90.00
#
_symmetry.space_group_name_H-M   'P 1'
#
loop_
_entity.id
_entity.type
_entity.pdbx_description
1 polymer ?
#
loop_
_entity_poly.entity_id
_entity_poly.type
_entity_poly.pdbx_seq_one_letter_code
_entity_poly.pdbx_strand_id
1 'polypeptide(L)'
;SENSGDSWTYENLVDFPVDMYVIDSGLPDSLATDYNGDGLNEEFPTTDGAGAIHVDVNGQVHCVFGGMWVADSDTTDTQYQYYPGTNDLRYWTQGVDSTANIGYAQDLDGNGALDILDDIADYGVGLASMPCMASDADGHLYVTYSALSEERDQGIQNYRHVYLVHSEDGGETWNAETPCDLTPDLEYDGYEAVFASISPAVGEHLDILYQRDFEPGLNVRGDLDPISLNEMVHM
;
A
#
# COMPACT_ATOMS: atom_id res chain seq x y z
N SER A 1 6.56 6.72 24.36
CA SER A 1 6.58 6.68 25.84
C SER A 1 7.99 6.98 26.35
N GLU A 2 8.13 7.90 27.29
CA GLU A 2 9.41 8.25 27.93
C GLU A 2 9.63 7.54 29.26
N ASN A 3 8.67 6.72 29.70
CA ASN A 3 8.64 6.08 31.02
C ASN A 3 8.35 4.58 30.96
N SER A 4 8.93 3.90 29.97
CA SER A 4 8.83 2.43 29.79
C SER A 4 7.38 1.92 29.61
N GLY A 5 6.50 2.74 29.06
CA GLY A 5 5.13 2.37 28.74
C GLY A 5 4.09 2.74 29.82
N ASP A 6 4.50 3.40 30.90
CA ASP A 6 3.54 3.85 31.94
C ASP A 6 2.57 4.92 31.43
N SER A 7 3.00 5.71 30.43
CA SER A 7 2.14 6.67 29.72
C SER A 7 2.56 6.81 28.25
N TRP A 8 1.62 7.22 27.40
CA TRP A 8 1.82 7.42 25.97
C TRP A 8 1.31 8.79 25.56
N THR A 9 2.05 9.44 24.67
CA THR A 9 1.58 10.57 23.87
C THR A 9 1.26 10.09 22.48
N TYR A 10 0.22 10.63 21.89
CA TYR A 10 -0.21 10.30 20.54
C TYR A 10 -0.04 11.53 19.66
N GLU A 11 0.37 11.31 18.42
CA GLU A 11 0.47 12.32 17.37
C GLU A 11 -0.32 11.80 16.17
N ASN A 12 -1.24 12.62 15.64
CA ASN A 12 -1.91 12.32 14.40
C ASN A 12 -0.94 12.63 13.26
N LEU A 13 -0.63 11.63 12.44
CA LEU A 13 0.24 11.79 11.27
C LEU A 13 -0.53 12.35 10.08
N VAL A 14 -1.80 12.03 9.99
CA VAL A 14 -2.72 12.45 8.92
C VAL A 14 -4.08 12.69 9.53
N ASP A 15 -4.66 13.85 9.27
CA ASP A 15 -6.06 14.12 9.59
C ASP A 15 -6.93 13.66 8.40
N PHE A 16 -7.52 12.48 8.52
CA PHE A 16 -8.55 12.06 7.59
C PHE A 16 -9.84 12.87 7.83
N PRO A 17 -10.68 13.08 6.80
CA PRO A 17 -11.84 13.94 6.91
C PRO A 17 -12.89 13.46 7.92
N VAL A 18 -12.84 12.20 8.32
CA VAL A 18 -13.78 11.60 9.28
C VAL A 18 -13.03 10.93 10.41
N ASP A 19 -13.12 11.50 11.60
CA ASP A 19 -12.59 10.90 12.82
C ASP A 19 -13.54 9.83 13.35
N MET A 20 -13.00 8.64 13.65
CA MET A 20 -13.75 7.55 14.30
C MET A 20 -15.08 7.26 13.61
N TYR A 21 -15.05 7.02 12.31
CA TYR A 21 -16.25 6.70 11.55
C TYR A 21 -16.98 5.49 12.16
N VAL A 22 -18.30 5.63 12.32
CA VAL A 22 -19.18 4.56 12.80
C VAL A 22 -20.05 4.10 11.62
N ILE A 23 -19.97 2.82 11.26
CA ILE A 23 -20.76 2.21 10.20
C ILE A 23 -22.25 2.57 10.41
N ASP A 24 -22.97 2.84 9.34
CA ASP A 24 -24.39 3.26 9.30
C ASP A 24 -24.69 4.62 9.95
N SER A 25 -23.67 5.41 10.25
CA SER A 25 -23.90 6.76 10.81
C SER A 25 -24.20 7.81 9.73
N GLY A 26 -23.92 7.48 8.48
CA GLY A 26 -23.94 8.41 7.36
C GLY A 26 -22.76 9.39 7.37
N LEU A 27 -22.40 9.87 6.19
CA LEU A 27 -21.37 10.90 6.03
C LEU A 27 -22.02 12.26 5.81
N PRO A 28 -21.49 13.32 6.43
CA PRO A 28 -21.86 14.68 6.02
C PRO A 28 -21.38 14.94 4.59
N ASP A 29 -22.26 15.37 3.69
CA ASP A 29 -21.94 15.74 2.29
C ASP A 29 -20.72 16.66 2.17
N SER A 30 -20.42 17.46 3.22
CA SER A 30 -19.31 18.39 3.26
C SER A 30 -17.92 17.72 3.43
N LEU A 31 -17.89 16.44 3.82
CA LEU A 31 -16.67 15.65 4.06
C LEU A 31 -16.44 14.59 2.99
N ALA A 32 -17.48 14.28 2.22
CA ALA A 32 -17.41 13.31 1.13
C ALA A 32 -17.06 13.97 -0.21
N THR A 33 -16.54 13.18 -1.12
CA THR A 33 -16.21 13.58 -2.50
C THR A 33 -16.80 12.58 -3.49
N ASP A 34 -16.82 12.95 -4.75
CA ASP A 34 -17.14 12.05 -5.87
C ASP A 34 -15.84 11.45 -6.40
N TYR A 35 -15.37 10.40 -5.76
CA TYR A 35 -14.12 9.71 -6.16
C TYR A 35 -14.36 8.76 -7.33
N ASN A 36 -15.48 8.06 -7.35
CA ASN A 36 -15.81 7.08 -8.37
C ASN A 36 -16.36 7.72 -9.67
N GLY A 37 -16.72 9.02 -9.65
CA GLY A 37 -17.17 9.78 -10.82
C GLY A 37 -18.63 9.55 -11.20
N ASP A 38 -19.48 9.08 -10.29
CA ASP A 38 -20.90 8.83 -10.56
C ASP A 38 -21.81 10.06 -10.36
N GLY A 39 -21.24 11.16 -9.86
CA GLY A 39 -21.92 12.44 -9.61
C GLY A 39 -22.48 12.57 -8.20
N LEU A 40 -22.21 11.64 -7.30
CA LEU A 40 -22.58 11.68 -5.89
C LEU A 40 -21.32 11.92 -5.03
N ASN A 41 -21.44 12.72 -3.97
CA ASN A 41 -20.38 12.92 -3.00
C ASN A 41 -20.62 11.96 -1.84
N GLU A 42 -20.05 10.77 -1.90
CA GLU A 42 -20.27 9.73 -0.90
C GLU A 42 -19.00 9.02 -0.43
N GLU A 43 -17.85 9.29 -1.08
CA GLU A 43 -16.59 8.68 -0.73
C GLU A 43 -15.71 9.60 0.11
N PHE A 44 -14.89 8.98 0.96
CA PHE A 44 -13.85 9.66 1.73
C PHE A 44 -12.57 8.84 1.81
N PRO A 45 -11.39 9.51 1.87
CA PRO A 45 -10.11 8.82 1.96
C PRO A 45 -9.87 8.30 3.38
N THR A 46 -9.20 7.14 3.44
CA THR A 46 -8.69 6.51 4.65
C THR A 46 -7.40 5.73 4.33
N THR A 47 -6.95 4.88 5.24
CA THR A 47 -5.88 3.92 4.99
C THR A 47 -6.47 2.54 4.74
N ASP A 48 -5.78 1.71 3.95
CA ASP A 48 -6.12 0.29 3.77
C ASP A 48 -5.71 -0.61 4.95
N GLY A 49 -5.08 -0.01 5.98
CA GLY A 49 -4.63 -0.70 7.18
C GLY A 49 -3.25 -1.34 7.07
N ALA A 50 -2.64 -1.40 5.89
CA ALA A 50 -1.27 -1.85 5.72
C ALA A 50 -0.30 -0.68 5.90
N GLY A 51 0.69 -0.83 6.79
CA GLY A 51 1.65 0.23 7.01
C GLY A 51 2.92 -0.24 7.70
N ALA A 52 3.97 0.57 7.57
CA ALA A 52 5.26 0.38 8.22
C ALA A 52 5.70 1.67 8.91
N ILE A 53 6.33 1.53 10.06
CA ILE A 53 7.01 2.61 10.77
C ILE A 53 8.49 2.28 10.90
N HIS A 54 9.34 3.26 10.68
CA HIS A 54 10.78 3.11 10.76
C HIS A 54 11.41 4.30 11.49
N VAL A 55 12.50 4.04 12.20
CA VAL A 55 13.33 5.08 12.80
C VAL A 55 14.73 4.96 12.18
N ASP A 56 15.15 5.99 11.49
CA ASP A 56 16.44 6.01 10.79
C ASP A 56 17.64 6.17 11.75
N VAL A 57 18.85 6.19 11.20
CA VAL A 57 20.08 6.30 11.98
C VAL A 57 20.20 7.64 12.71
N ASN A 58 19.48 8.68 12.31
CA ASN A 58 19.44 10.00 12.92
C ASN A 58 18.39 10.11 14.01
N GLY A 59 17.56 9.07 14.19
CA GLY A 59 16.43 9.06 15.11
C GLY A 59 15.17 9.72 14.55
N GLN A 60 15.11 10.00 13.25
CA GLN A 60 13.95 10.52 12.55
C GLN A 60 12.92 9.40 12.35
N VAL A 61 11.67 9.71 12.62
CA VAL A 61 10.56 8.76 12.45
C VAL A 61 9.94 8.93 11.07
N HIS A 62 9.75 7.80 10.40
CA HIS A 62 9.12 7.69 9.09
C HIS A 62 7.94 6.73 9.15
N CYS A 63 6.90 6.96 8.36
CA CYS A 63 5.75 6.09 8.24
C CYS A 63 5.35 5.96 6.77
N VAL A 64 5.04 4.74 6.33
CA VAL A 64 4.49 4.46 4.99
C VAL A 64 3.23 3.64 5.15
N PHE A 65 2.19 3.95 4.41
CA PHE A 65 0.92 3.22 4.46
C PHE A 65 0.18 3.29 3.11
N GLY A 66 -0.63 2.25 2.85
CA GLY A 66 -1.52 2.23 1.69
C GLY A 66 -2.73 3.13 1.90
N GLY A 67 -3.10 3.88 0.87
CA GLY A 67 -4.36 4.63 0.82
C GLY A 67 -5.54 3.75 0.45
N MET A 68 -6.73 4.18 0.85
CA MET A 68 -8.00 3.56 0.49
C MET A 68 -9.09 4.61 0.43
N TRP A 69 -10.00 4.48 -0.53
CA TRP A 69 -11.27 5.19 -0.51
C TRP A 69 -12.37 4.26 -0.04
N VAL A 70 -13.30 4.79 0.71
CA VAL A 70 -14.45 4.06 1.26
C VAL A 70 -15.70 4.89 1.13
N ALA A 71 -16.86 4.22 1.09
CA ALA A 71 -18.18 4.83 1.13
C ALA A 71 -19.10 4.05 2.07
N ASP A 72 -20.14 4.72 2.58
CA ASP A 72 -21.24 4.13 3.34
C ASP A 72 -22.53 4.77 2.87
N SER A 73 -22.97 4.36 1.69
CA SER A 73 -24.16 4.90 1.03
C SER A 73 -25.48 4.26 1.50
N ASP A 74 -25.44 3.03 2.04
CA ASP A 74 -26.58 2.36 2.68
C ASP A 74 -26.40 2.25 4.19
N THR A 75 -26.96 3.18 4.93
CA THR A 75 -26.86 3.25 6.40
C THR A 75 -27.72 2.23 7.14
N THR A 76 -28.09 1.11 6.51
CA THR A 76 -28.99 0.09 7.09
C THR A 76 -28.47 -1.33 7.03
N ASP A 77 -27.34 -1.55 6.34
CA ASP A 77 -26.84 -2.89 6.01
C ASP A 77 -25.66 -3.37 6.89
N THR A 78 -25.16 -2.52 7.79
CA THR A 78 -23.97 -2.77 8.65
C THR A 78 -22.69 -3.05 7.87
N GLN A 79 -22.56 -2.50 6.66
CA GLN A 79 -21.39 -2.65 5.81
C GLN A 79 -20.95 -1.28 5.27
N TYR A 80 -19.76 -1.21 4.78
CA TYR A 80 -19.24 -0.10 3.99
C TYR A 80 -18.56 -0.64 2.74
N GLN A 81 -18.58 0.15 1.68
CA GLN A 81 -17.87 -0.15 0.45
C GLN A 81 -16.42 0.34 0.58
N TYR A 82 -15.48 -0.38 -0.02
CA TYR A 82 -14.11 0.06 -0.20
C TYR A 82 -13.72 -0.05 -1.67
N TYR A 83 -12.80 0.82 -2.09
CA TYR A 83 -12.38 0.95 -3.48
C TYR A 83 -10.97 0.41 -3.66
N PRO A 84 -10.78 -0.88 -3.95
CA PRO A 84 -9.45 -1.49 -4.11
C PRO A 84 -8.68 -0.94 -5.32
N GLY A 85 -9.35 -0.23 -6.24
CA GLY A 85 -8.73 0.54 -7.32
C GLY A 85 -7.97 1.79 -6.84
N THR A 86 -7.93 2.09 -5.52
CA THR A 86 -7.11 3.17 -4.97
C THR A 86 -5.62 2.89 -5.22
N ASN A 87 -4.95 3.82 -5.90
CA ASN A 87 -3.54 3.67 -6.30
C ASN A 87 -2.68 4.73 -5.61
N ASP A 88 -2.39 4.53 -4.33
CA ASP A 88 -1.82 5.57 -3.46
C ASP A 88 -1.02 4.94 -2.30
N LEU A 89 0.31 4.99 -2.38
CA LEU A 89 1.21 4.61 -1.28
C LEU A 89 1.80 5.86 -0.65
N ARG A 90 1.38 6.16 0.57
CA ARG A 90 1.67 7.42 1.26
C ARG A 90 2.85 7.31 2.21
N TYR A 91 3.69 8.32 2.18
CA TYR A 91 4.82 8.50 3.07
C TYR A 91 4.64 9.77 3.92
N TRP A 92 4.99 9.65 5.20
CA TRP A 92 5.08 10.73 6.17
C TRP A 92 6.40 10.67 6.93
N THR A 93 6.94 11.81 7.30
CA THR A 93 8.09 11.91 8.22
C THR A 93 7.86 12.95 9.31
N GLN A 94 8.44 12.72 10.47
CA GLN A 94 8.29 13.59 11.64
C GLN A 94 8.69 15.04 11.32
N GLY A 95 7.82 15.98 11.72
CA GLY A 95 8.02 17.41 11.50
C GLY A 95 7.44 17.95 10.19
N VAL A 96 6.73 17.10 9.42
CA VAL A 96 6.03 17.49 8.19
C VAL A 96 4.52 17.29 8.39
N ASP A 97 3.72 18.30 8.04
CA ASP A 97 2.27 18.30 8.27
C ASP A 97 1.47 17.65 7.13
N SER A 98 2.14 17.02 6.15
CA SER A 98 1.50 16.42 4.98
C SER A 98 2.17 15.12 4.57
N THR A 99 1.45 14.29 3.82
CA THR A 99 1.99 13.09 3.20
C THR A 99 2.37 13.32 1.74
N ALA A 100 3.34 12.55 1.24
CA ALA A 100 3.67 12.43 -0.18
C ALA A 100 3.23 11.07 -0.70
N ASN A 101 2.79 10.96 -1.96
CA ASN A 101 2.66 9.68 -2.63
C ASN A 101 4.04 9.26 -3.15
N ILE A 102 4.52 8.09 -2.73
CA ILE A 102 5.85 7.58 -3.05
C ILE A 102 5.83 6.30 -3.89
N GLY A 103 4.66 5.72 -4.14
CA GLY A 103 4.54 4.50 -4.93
C GLY A 103 3.10 4.27 -5.39
N TYR A 104 2.99 3.63 -6.53
CA TYR A 104 1.73 3.28 -7.17
C TYR A 104 1.95 2.11 -8.14
N ALA A 105 0.86 1.47 -8.57
CA ALA A 105 0.89 0.57 -9.72
C ALA A 105 1.21 1.39 -10.97
N GLN A 106 2.18 0.94 -11.76
CA GLN A 106 2.77 1.73 -12.84
C GLN A 106 1.99 1.56 -14.15
N ASP A 107 1.82 2.65 -14.89
CA ASP A 107 1.46 2.65 -16.31
C ASP A 107 2.69 2.20 -17.11
N LEU A 108 2.74 0.90 -17.44
CA LEU A 108 3.93 0.28 -18.04
C LEU A 108 4.03 0.53 -19.55
N ASP A 109 2.91 0.71 -20.22
CA ASP A 109 2.89 0.98 -21.66
C ASP A 109 3.00 2.48 -21.99
N GLY A 110 2.86 3.36 -21.00
CA GLY A 110 3.01 4.81 -21.10
C GLY A 110 1.88 5.49 -21.85
N ASN A 111 0.69 4.90 -21.87
CA ASN A 111 -0.46 5.46 -22.60
C ASN A 111 -1.20 6.53 -21.80
N GLY A 112 -0.91 6.66 -20.49
CA GLY A 112 -1.50 7.64 -19.55
C GLY A 112 -2.72 7.12 -18.80
N ALA A 113 -2.99 5.81 -18.89
CA ALA A 113 -3.99 5.10 -18.11
C ALA A 113 -3.35 3.88 -17.43
N LEU A 114 -3.95 3.36 -16.40
CA LEU A 114 -3.58 2.08 -15.81
C LEU A 114 -4.57 1.03 -16.29
N ASP A 115 -4.16 0.22 -17.26
CA ASP A 115 -4.99 -0.77 -17.93
C ASP A 115 -4.95 -2.12 -17.19
N ILE A 116 -5.71 -2.23 -16.10
CA ILE A 116 -5.87 -3.46 -15.31
C ILE A 116 -7.26 -4.07 -15.56
N LEU A 117 -7.38 -5.35 -15.26
CA LEU A 117 -8.65 -6.07 -15.36
C LEU A 117 -9.64 -5.60 -14.28
N ASP A 118 -10.93 -5.70 -14.57
CA ASP A 118 -12.00 -5.24 -13.68
C ASP A 118 -12.05 -6.03 -12.36
N ASP A 119 -11.61 -7.28 -12.36
CA ASP A 119 -11.58 -8.14 -11.18
C ASP A 119 -10.22 -7.96 -10.46
N ILE A 120 -10.23 -7.22 -9.37
CA ILE A 120 -9.04 -6.99 -8.54
C ILE A 120 -9.01 -8.04 -7.43
N ALA A 121 -7.93 -8.82 -7.37
CA ALA A 121 -7.72 -9.85 -6.37
C ALA A 121 -7.88 -9.32 -4.93
N ASP A 122 -8.68 -10.02 -4.11
CA ASP A 122 -9.11 -9.53 -2.79
C ASP A 122 -8.04 -9.72 -1.70
N TYR A 123 -7.18 -8.73 -1.57
CA TYR A 123 -6.27 -8.57 -0.44
C TYR A 123 -6.82 -7.62 0.65
N GLY A 124 -7.90 -6.90 0.37
CA GLY A 124 -8.45 -5.85 1.23
C GLY A 124 -7.57 -4.60 1.29
N VAL A 125 -6.72 -4.40 0.29
CA VAL A 125 -5.80 -3.25 0.17
C VAL A 125 -5.92 -2.60 -1.21
N GLY A 126 -5.32 -1.42 -1.36
CA GLY A 126 -5.25 -0.72 -2.65
C GLY A 126 -4.34 -1.39 -3.68
N LEU A 127 -4.23 -0.77 -4.87
CA LEU A 127 -3.40 -1.28 -5.97
C LEU A 127 -1.91 -1.32 -5.62
N ALA A 128 -1.43 -0.35 -4.82
CA ALA A 128 -0.07 -0.29 -4.27
C ALA A 128 -0.15 -0.24 -2.75
N SER A 129 0.37 -1.27 -2.06
CA SER A 129 0.25 -1.42 -0.61
C SER A 129 1.27 -2.40 -0.03
N MET A 130 1.03 -2.85 1.22
CA MET A 130 1.86 -3.80 1.96
C MET A 130 3.32 -3.32 2.11
N PRO A 131 3.55 -2.05 2.53
CA PRO A 131 4.90 -1.50 2.59
C PRO A 131 5.73 -2.11 3.70
N CYS A 132 7.05 -2.15 3.46
CA CYS A 132 8.06 -2.33 4.51
C CYS A 132 9.22 -1.38 4.26
N MET A 133 9.85 -0.87 5.33
CA MET A 133 10.83 0.22 5.24
C MET A 133 12.14 -0.12 5.93
N ALA A 134 13.23 0.40 5.36
CA ALA A 134 14.58 0.29 5.90
C ALA A 134 15.41 1.56 5.64
N SER A 135 16.54 1.71 6.33
CA SER A 135 17.55 2.74 6.04
C SER A 135 18.95 2.20 6.14
N ASP A 136 19.89 2.86 5.45
CA ASP A 136 21.33 2.60 5.58
C ASP A 136 22.01 3.56 6.57
N ALA A 137 23.34 3.42 6.71
CA ALA A 137 24.13 4.24 7.62
C ALA A 137 24.31 5.69 7.15
N ASP A 138 24.05 5.98 5.88
CA ASP A 138 24.15 7.31 5.29
C ASP A 138 22.80 8.07 5.38
N GLY A 139 21.72 7.38 5.82
CA GLY A 139 20.38 7.93 5.97
C GLY A 139 19.53 7.82 4.71
N HIS A 140 19.95 7.04 3.72
CA HIS A 140 19.07 6.73 2.59
C HIS A 140 17.94 5.82 3.05
N LEU A 141 16.77 6.02 2.49
CA LEU A 141 15.55 5.27 2.81
C LEU A 141 15.17 4.34 1.68
N TYR A 142 14.67 3.16 2.03
CA TYR A 142 14.24 2.12 1.11
C TYR A 142 12.86 1.63 1.52
N VAL A 143 11.93 1.56 0.56
CA VAL A 143 10.58 1.04 0.78
C VAL A 143 10.28 -0.04 -0.23
N THR A 144 10.03 -1.26 0.24
CA THR A 144 9.40 -2.29 -0.58
C THR A 144 7.89 -2.20 -0.45
N TYR A 145 7.17 -2.47 -1.52
CA TYR A 145 5.70 -2.56 -1.53
C TYR A 145 5.24 -3.53 -2.61
N SER A 146 4.02 -4.03 -2.48
CA SER A 146 3.40 -4.85 -3.51
C SER A 146 2.42 -4.01 -4.32
N ALA A 147 2.49 -4.09 -5.64
CA ALA A 147 1.55 -3.41 -6.54
C ALA A 147 1.14 -4.31 -7.70
N LEU A 148 -0.07 -4.06 -8.23
CA LEU A 148 -0.52 -4.72 -9.44
C LEU A 148 0.39 -4.33 -10.62
N SER A 149 0.68 -5.31 -11.47
CA SER A 149 1.38 -5.11 -12.72
C SER A 149 0.36 -5.02 -13.86
N GLU A 150 0.37 -3.93 -14.60
CA GLU A 150 -0.61 -3.60 -15.63
C GLU A 150 -0.69 -4.66 -16.74
N GLU A 151 0.45 -5.11 -17.24
CA GLU A 151 0.54 -6.02 -18.38
C GLU A 151 0.58 -7.50 -18.00
N ARG A 152 0.40 -7.81 -16.70
CA ARG A 152 0.61 -9.15 -16.16
C ARG A 152 -0.65 -9.66 -15.48
N ASP A 153 -1.32 -10.60 -16.14
CA ASP A 153 -2.57 -11.19 -15.67
C ASP A 153 -2.66 -12.68 -16.04
N GLN A 154 -3.58 -13.39 -15.37
CA GLN A 154 -3.93 -14.77 -15.71
C GLN A 154 -5.24 -14.87 -16.53
N GLY A 155 -5.70 -13.73 -17.08
CA GLY A 155 -6.92 -13.63 -17.92
C GLY A 155 -8.17 -13.19 -17.14
N ILE A 156 -8.12 -13.12 -15.81
CA ILE A 156 -9.22 -12.67 -14.94
C ILE A 156 -8.72 -11.57 -14.00
N GLN A 157 -7.57 -11.76 -13.35
CA GLN A 157 -6.98 -10.85 -12.38
C GLN A 157 -5.51 -10.57 -12.73
N ASN A 158 -5.03 -9.36 -12.41
CA ASN A 158 -3.62 -9.01 -12.55
C ASN A 158 -2.80 -9.54 -11.38
N TYR A 159 -1.55 -9.95 -11.68
CA TYR A 159 -0.56 -10.31 -10.67
C TYR A 159 -0.02 -9.09 -9.92
N ARG A 160 0.39 -9.28 -8.67
CA ARG A 160 1.19 -8.32 -7.91
C ARG A 160 2.67 -8.66 -8.00
N HIS A 161 3.48 -7.62 -8.14
CA HIS A 161 4.93 -7.68 -8.03
C HIS A 161 5.41 -6.95 -6.78
N VAL A 162 6.60 -7.28 -6.31
CA VAL A 162 7.30 -6.50 -5.28
C VAL A 162 8.13 -5.43 -5.97
N TYR A 163 7.85 -4.20 -5.62
CA TYR A 163 8.60 -3.01 -6.06
C TYR A 163 9.45 -2.44 -4.94
N LEU A 164 10.50 -1.71 -5.34
CA LEU A 164 11.34 -0.94 -4.44
C LEU A 164 11.40 0.51 -4.91
N VAL A 165 11.10 1.43 -4.00
CA VAL A 165 11.42 2.86 -4.14
C VAL A 165 12.45 3.25 -3.09
N HIS A 166 13.24 4.29 -3.38
CA HIS A 166 14.25 4.79 -2.47
C HIS A 166 14.34 6.31 -2.49
N SER A 167 14.91 6.84 -1.42
CA SER A 167 15.25 8.25 -1.24
C SER A 167 16.70 8.34 -0.80
N GLU A 168 17.49 9.22 -1.44
CA GLU A 168 18.89 9.49 -1.10
C GLU A 168 19.06 10.74 -0.21
N ASP A 169 17.97 11.41 0.13
CA ASP A 169 17.94 12.71 0.82
C ASP A 169 17.09 12.70 2.10
N GLY A 170 16.91 11.50 2.71
CA GLY A 170 16.17 11.34 3.96
C GLY A 170 14.66 11.48 3.81
N GLY A 171 14.11 11.23 2.61
CA GLY A 171 12.69 11.24 2.32
C GLY A 171 12.16 12.54 1.71
N GLU A 172 13.03 13.48 1.33
CA GLU A 172 12.61 14.70 0.65
C GLU A 172 12.17 14.41 -0.80
N THR A 173 12.89 13.52 -1.50
CA THR A 173 12.54 13.08 -2.85
C THR A 173 12.62 11.55 -2.99
N TRP A 174 11.80 11.00 -3.89
CA TRP A 174 11.65 9.56 -4.13
C TRP A 174 11.64 9.26 -5.63
N ASN A 175 12.14 8.07 -6.01
CA ASN A 175 12.08 7.59 -7.39
C ASN A 175 10.71 6.96 -7.76
N ALA A 176 9.61 7.52 -7.30
CA ALA A 176 8.25 6.99 -7.45
C ALA A 176 7.83 6.70 -8.91
N GLU A 177 8.30 7.53 -9.85
CA GLU A 177 8.02 7.37 -11.30
C GLU A 177 8.80 6.22 -11.96
N THR A 178 9.84 5.71 -11.29
CA THR A 178 10.71 4.66 -11.82
C THR A 178 11.12 3.69 -10.71
N PRO A 179 10.15 3.04 -10.06
CA PRO A 179 10.45 2.03 -9.05
C PRO A 179 11.20 0.86 -9.67
N CYS A 180 11.99 0.17 -8.86
CA CYS A 180 12.62 -1.06 -9.28
C CYS A 180 11.64 -2.22 -9.09
N ASP A 181 11.23 -2.90 -10.16
CA ASP A 181 10.53 -4.18 -10.07
C ASP A 181 11.52 -5.27 -9.64
N LEU A 182 11.32 -5.87 -8.49
CA LEU A 182 12.18 -6.89 -7.91
C LEU A 182 11.80 -8.31 -8.34
N THR A 183 10.60 -8.48 -8.90
CA THR A 183 10.05 -9.80 -9.26
C THR A 183 9.48 -9.82 -10.69
N PRO A 184 10.22 -9.31 -11.71
CA PRO A 184 9.67 -8.97 -13.02
C PRO A 184 9.33 -10.18 -13.82
N ASP A 185 9.32 -11.34 -13.60
CA ASP A 185 9.01 -12.48 -14.49
C ASP A 185 8.29 -13.64 -13.78
N LEU A 186 7.86 -13.44 -12.51
CA LEU A 186 7.23 -14.51 -11.72
C LEU A 186 5.91 -15.03 -12.31
N GLU A 187 5.14 -14.16 -12.94
CA GLU A 187 3.85 -14.48 -13.55
C GLU A 187 3.94 -15.50 -14.69
N TYR A 188 5.09 -15.62 -15.37
CA TYR A 188 5.28 -16.64 -16.40
C TYR A 188 5.23 -18.08 -15.85
N ASP A 189 5.49 -18.22 -14.55
CA ASP A 189 5.35 -19.48 -13.81
C ASP A 189 4.00 -19.58 -13.09
N GLY A 190 3.10 -18.60 -13.25
CA GLY A 190 1.80 -18.53 -12.58
C GLY A 190 1.88 -18.16 -11.12
N TYR A 191 2.85 -17.32 -10.74
CA TYR A 191 3.04 -16.83 -9.38
C TYR A 191 2.99 -15.32 -9.32
N GLU A 192 2.55 -14.81 -8.18
CA GLU A 192 2.69 -13.42 -7.79
C GLU A 192 3.63 -13.27 -6.59
N ALA A 193 4.00 -12.02 -6.28
CA ALA A 193 4.84 -11.68 -5.14
C ALA A 193 4.15 -10.67 -4.25
N VAL A 194 3.93 -11.05 -2.98
CA VAL A 194 3.23 -10.23 -1.99
C VAL A 194 3.92 -10.25 -0.63
N PHE A 195 3.49 -9.37 0.26
CA PHE A 195 3.91 -9.32 1.67
C PHE A 195 5.44 -9.22 1.85
N ALA A 196 6.08 -8.37 1.04
CA ALA A 196 7.51 -8.18 1.17
C ALA A 196 7.89 -7.60 2.53
N SER A 197 9.02 -8.10 3.07
CA SER A 197 9.65 -7.60 4.28
C SER A 197 11.13 -7.36 4.00
N ILE A 198 11.63 -6.19 4.37
CA ILE A 198 13.03 -5.79 4.21
C ILE A 198 13.74 -5.76 5.56
N SER A 199 15.02 -6.14 5.62
CA SER A 199 15.84 -5.95 6.81
C SER A 199 15.91 -4.47 7.19
N PRO A 200 15.56 -4.06 8.42
CA PRO A 200 15.43 -2.65 8.77
C PRO A 200 16.76 -1.87 8.75
N ALA A 201 17.88 -2.58 8.79
CA ALA A 201 19.23 -1.99 8.69
C ALA A 201 19.91 -2.50 7.43
N VAL A 202 20.15 -1.60 6.50
CA VAL A 202 20.77 -1.89 5.20
C VAL A 202 22.29 -1.83 5.34
N GLY A 203 22.97 -2.90 4.90
CA GLY A 203 24.42 -2.99 4.79
C GLY A 203 24.92 -2.79 3.35
N GLU A 204 25.73 -3.72 2.87
CA GLU A 204 26.18 -3.73 1.46
C GLU A 204 25.09 -4.23 0.49
N HIS A 205 24.05 -4.88 1.03
CA HIS A 205 22.94 -5.47 0.30
C HIS A 205 21.61 -5.17 1.01
N LEU A 206 20.53 -5.22 0.25
CA LEU A 206 19.17 -5.29 0.75
C LEU A 206 18.81 -6.76 0.92
N ASP A 207 18.44 -7.17 2.13
CA ASP A 207 17.89 -8.50 2.38
C ASP A 207 16.38 -8.42 2.43
N ILE A 208 15.71 -9.08 1.50
CA ILE A 208 14.25 -9.03 1.32
C ILE A 208 13.69 -10.44 1.38
N LEU A 209 12.60 -10.59 2.14
CA LEU A 209 11.75 -11.77 2.13
C LEU A 209 10.41 -11.39 1.52
N TYR A 210 9.85 -12.24 0.67
CA TYR A 210 8.48 -12.08 0.18
C TYR A 210 7.77 -13.43 0.11
N GLN A 211 6.44 -13.40 0.09
CA GLN A 211 5.63 -14.57 -0.20
C GLN A 211 5.48 -14.68 -1.72
N ARG A 212 5.84 -15.85 -2.25
CA ARG A 212 5.48 -16.27 -3.59
C ARG A 212 4.20 -17.07 -3.51
N ASP A 213 3.16 -16.57 -4.16
CA ASP A 213 1.84 -17.17 -4.17
C ASP A 213 1.50 -17.73 -5.55
N PHE A 214 0.69 -18.76 -5.57
CA PHE A 214 0.22 -19.37 -6.82
C PHE A 214 -1.12 -18.74 -7.18
N GLU A 215 -1.17 -18.00 -8.26
CA GLU A 215 -2.29 -17.17 -8.71
C GLU A 215 -2.61 -15.97 -7.78
N PRO A 216 -3.28 -14.93 -8.30
CA PRO A 216 -3.63 -13.74 -7.53
C PRO A 216 -4.70 -13.99 -6.49
N GLY A 217 -4.61 -13.29 -5.35
CA GLY A 217 -5.66 -13.23 -4.34
C GLY A 217 -5.40 -14.01 -3.07
N LEU A 218 -6.43 -14.11 -2.23
CA LEU A 218 -6.41 -14.85 -0.97
C LEU A 218 -7.59 -15.84 -0.89
N ASN A 219 -7.31 -17.12 -0.94
CA ASN A 219 -8.34 -18.16 -0.77
C ASN A 219 -9.17 -17.97 0.51
N VAL A 220 -8.56 -17.51 1.61
CA VAL A 220 -9.24 -17.27 2.89
C VAL A 220 -10.29 -16.16 2.84
N ARG A 221 -10.26 -15.31 1.82
CA ARG A 221 -11.29 -14.29 1.56
C ARG A 221 -12.36 -14.75 0.59
N GLY A 222 -12.23 -15.95 0.05
CA GLY A 222 -13.17 -16.52 -0.93
C GLY A 222 -12.91 -16.06 -2.35
N ASP A 223 -11.72 -15.55 -2.62
CA ASP A 223 -11.24 -15.17 -3.95
C ASP A 223 -10.97 -16.41 -4.84
N LEU A 224 -10.60 -16.15 -6.10
CA LEU A 224 -10.36 -17.18 -7.11
C LEU A 224 -9.10 -18.02 -6.84
N ASP A 225 -8.18 -17.48 -6.01
CA ASP A 225 -6.93 -18.18 -5.64
C ASP A 225 -7.21 -19.56 -5.06
N PRO A 226 -6.67 -20.66 -5.66
CA PRO A 226 -6.83 -21.99 -5.14
C PRO A 226 -6.00 -22.22 -3.88
N ILE A 227 -6.45 -23.12 -3.02
CA ILE A 227 -5.64 -23.55 -1.87
C ILE A 227 -4.34 -24.20 -2.37
N SER A 228 -3.23 -23.55 -2.15
CA SER A 228 -1.89 -23.96 -2.56
C SER A 228 -0.87 -23.83 -1.43
N LEU A 229 0.36 -24.27 -1.68
CA LEU A 229 1.48 -24.02 -0.78
C LEU A 229 2.16 -22.71 -1.19
N ASN A 230 2.07 -21.74 -0.31
CA ASN A 230 2.80 -20.50 -0.47
C ASN A 230 4.26 -20.69 -0.08
N GLU A 231 5.15 -20.01 -0.76
CA GLU A 231 6.58 -20.10 -0.50
C GLU A 231 7.13 -18.78 0.02
N MET A 232 8.01 -18.86 1.01
CA MET A 232 8.78 -17.70 1.44
C MET A 232 10.10 -17.69 0.69
N VAL A 233 10.33 -16.62 -0.05
CA VAL A 233 11.52 -16.45 -0.90
C VAL A 233 12.39 -15.36 -0.31
N HIS A 234 13.71 -15.62 -0.21
CA HIS A 234 14.73 -14.64 0.18
C HIS A 234 15.53 -14.22 -1.06
N MET A 235 15.73 -12.93 -1.21
CA MET A 235 16.53 -12.31 -2.25
C MET A 235 17.46 -11.24 -1.67
#